data_156f15bc213596f5c14c3ff7470e04f8
#
_entry.id   156f15bc213596f5c14c3ff7470e04f8
#
_cell.length_a   1.000
_cell.length_b   1.000
_cell.length_c   1.000
_cell.angle_alpha   90.00
_cell.angle_beta   90.00
_cell.angle_gamma   90.00
#
_symmetry.space_group_name_H-M   'P 1'
#
loop_
_entity.id
_entity.type
_entity.pdbx_description
1 polymer ?
#
loop_
_entity_poly.entity_id
_entity_poly.type
_entity_poly.pdbx_seq_one_letter_code
_entity_poly.pdbx_strand_id
1 'polypeptide(L)'
;MATLSAGATAVAAFVGFTAKAPDDDPTDPDGLKPRLVTNWSQFENLYGGFVPGAMLAHSVYGFFNNGGSLAYIVRIPHTEPAEESGQLALPAGDRALGPALEFTTVEPNAPVSVAVSPEPPAEDADDEAPPTFKIDVLEKGEVVETYEGVTLAGAADALGESTRVKVESKIDVDQLAADLQTIPTGVHAIEPAPATPVSVPGRAFTGSESARTGINGLTIADDVTMVMVPDLITAARQEDGSVDLGLWKSVQLALINHCEGQANRMAILDAPPGMNPQQIKEWRSDTAMYDSPFAALYYPWIEVANPAATNGDTEIMVPPSGHLAGIWSRTDDTRGVWKAPANEVVRGALDVEINITKAEQGLLNPIGINCIRPFGTQGIRVWGARTLASDTDWTYINVRRLFNMIETTIMNGTQFAVFEPNDQKLWEGLKRTVGAFLRGLWRDGALFGATADQAFYVKCDAETNPPDSIDQGRVIVEVGIAPVKPAEFVIFRISQIKDAA
;
A
#
# COMPACT_ATOMS: atom_id res chain seq x y z
N MET A 1 0.88 41.98 -1.91
CA MET A 1 -0.18 41.13 -2.46
C MET A 1 0.23 39.69 -2.19
N ALA A 2 -0.59 38.92 -1.52
CA ALA A 2 -0.35 37.50 -1.39
C ALA A 2 -0.57 36.81 -2.74
N THR A 3 0.43 36.09 -3.23
CA THR A 3 0.31 35.28 -4.44
C THR A 3 -0.07 33.89 -3.96
N LEU A 4 -1.21 33.34 -4.42
CA LEU A 4 -1.57 31.96 -4.15
C LEU A 4 -0.66 31.05 -4.98
N SER A 5 0.03 30.13 -4.31
CA SER A 5 0.71 29.01 -4.97
C SER A 5 -0.09 27.73 -4.70
N ALA A 6 -0.22 26.88 -5.73
CA ALA A 6 -0.92 25.61 -5.57
C ALA A 6 -0.33 24.80 -4.40
N GLY A 7 -1.20 24.30 -3.54
CA GLY A 7 -0.82 23.40 -2.45
C GLY A 7 -0.29 22.06 -2.98
N ALA A 8 0.33 21.27 -2.11
CA ALA A 8 0.74 19.91 -2.43
C ALA A 8 -0.47 19.07 -2.88
N THR A 9 -0.30 18.27 -3.93
CA THR A 9 -1.35 17.37 -4.43
C THR A 9 -0.98 15.90 -4.28
N ALA A 10 0.27 15.60 -3.90
CA ALA A 10 0.86 14.28 -3.98
C ALA A 10 1.45 13.81 -2.64
N VAL A 11 0.72 14.01 -1.55
CA VAL A 11 1.09 13.50 -0.21
C VAL A 11 0.20 12.31 0.11
N ALA A 12 0.82 11.13 0.22
CA ALA A 12 0.12 9.88 0.52
C ALA A 12 0.09 9.59 2.02
N ALA A 13 -0.88 8.81 2.48
CA ALA A 13 -0.91 8.23 3.83
C ALA A 13 -1.24 6.74 3.75
N PHE A 14 -0.43 5.94 4.41
CA PHE A 14 -0.55 4.48 4.47
C PHE A 14 -0.89 4.05 5.89
N VAL A 15 -1.95 3.28 6.03
CA VAL A 15 -2.40 2.74 7.31
C VAL A 15 -2.20 1.22 7.31
N GLY A 16 -1.42 0.69 8.25
CA GLY A 16 -1.15 -0.74 8.26
C GLY A 16 -0.08 -1.18 9.27
N PHE A 17 0.46 -2.38 9.05
CA PHE A 17 1.39 -3.06 9.95
C PHE A 17 2.84 -2.77 9.57
N THR A 18 3.68 -2.62 10.59
CA THR A 18 5.12 -2.36 10.44
C THR A 18 5.93 -3.34 11.28
N ALA A 19 7.17 -3.63 10.88
CA ALA A 19 8.04 -4.56 11.58
C ALA A 19 8.44 -4.05 12.98
N LYS A 20 8.54 -2.73 13.15
CA LYS A 20 8.83 -2.11 14.44
C LYS A 20 8.13 -0.76 14.57
N ALA A 21 8.05 -0.24 15.80
CA ALA A 21 7.68 1.13 16.07
C ALA A 21 8.92 2.03 15.99
N PRO A 22 8.79 3.30 15.57
CA PRO A 22 9.84 4.29 15.74
C PRO A 22 10.14 4.51 17.23
N ASP A 23 11.40 4.57 17.59
CA ASP A 23 11.89 4.65 18.97
C ASP A 23 12.42 6.05 19.37
N ASP A 24 12.27 7.03 18.50
CA ASP A 24 12.86 8.37 18.65
C ASP A 24 11.89 9.43 19.23
N ASP A 25 10.62 9.10 19.46
CA ASP A 25 9.64 9.98 20.11
C ASP A 25 9.14 9.41 21.45
N PRO A 26 9.64 9.90 22.59
CA PRO A 26 9.21 9.41 23.91
C PRO A 26 7.74 9.74 24.22
N THR A 27 7.07 10.60 23.42
CA THR A 27 5.64 10.91 23.57
C THR A 27 4.75 9.99 22.75
N ASP A 28 5.34 9.11 21.93
CA ASP A 28 4.65 8.11 21.10
C ASP A 28 5.45 6.79 21.09
N PRO A 29 5.59 6.12 22.25
CA PRO A 29 6.43 4.94 22.39
C PRO A 29 5.98 3.77 21.51
N ASP A 30 4.70 3.74 21.16
CA ASP A 30 4.11 2.70 20.30
C ASP A 30 4.14 3.08 18.82
N GLY A 31 4.57 4.31 18.48
CA GLY A 31 4.66 4.82 17.11
C GLY A 31 3.34 4.86 16.36
N LEU A 32 2.23 5.18 17.05
CA LEU A 32 0.88 5.12 16.49
C LEU A 32 0.43 6.41 15.80
N LYS A 33 1.12 7.53 16.05
CA LYS A 33 0.80 8.81 15.41
C LYS A 33 1.26 8.83 13.95
N PRO A 34 0.53 9.50 13.06
CA PRO A 34 0.95 9.70 11.68
C PRO A 34 2.34 10.34 11.59
N ARG A 35 3.25 9.72 10.87
CA ARG A 35 4.62 10.19 10.73
C ARG A 35 5.05 10.26 9.27
N LEU A 36 5.62 11.39 8.87
CA LEU A 36 6.08 11.62 7.50
C LEU A 36 7.40 10.90 7.23
N VAL A 37 7.47 10.22 6.08
CA VAL A 37 8.69 9.69 5.48
C VAL A 37 8.81 10.21 4.05
N THR A 38 10.05 10.42 3.58
CA THR A 38 10.35 11.05 2.30
C THR A 38 11.02 10.12 1.29
N ASN A 39 11.39 8.94 1.71
CA ASN A 39 12.00 7.90 0.87
C ASN A 39 11.93 6.53 1.56
N TRP A 40 12.23 5.47 0.79
CA TRP A 40 12.23 4.09 1.28
C TRP A 40 13.20 3.86 2.44
N SER A 41 14.44 4.36 2.35
CA SER A 41 15.45 4.15 3.39
C SER A 41 15.03 4.76 4.74
N GLN A 42 14.34 5.90 4.73
CA GLN A 42 13.79 6.49 5.94
C GLN A 42 12.65 5.63 6.52
N PHE A 43 11.78 5.09 5.66
CA PHE A 43 10.75 4.14 6.08
C PHE A 43 11.37 2.90 6.74
N GLU A 44 12.34 2.29 6.08
CA GLU A 44 13.03 1.08 6.55
C GLU A 44 13.74 1.31 7.90
N ASN A 45 14.41 2.44 8.06
CA ASN A 45 15.07 2.79 9.32
C ASN A 45 14.08 2.97 10.47
N LEU A 46 12.94 3.58 10.24
CA LEU A 46 11.95 3.91 11.27
C LEU A 46 11.02 2.74 11.60
N TYR A 47 10.57 2.03 10.58
CA TYR A 47 9.50 1.04 10.68
C TYR A 47 9.94 -0.40 10.41
N GLY A 48 11.20 -0.60 10.03
CA GLY A 48 11.72 -1.88 9.57
C GLY A 48 11.40 -2.13 8.11
N GLY A 49 11.75 -3.32 7.64
CA GLY A 49 11.53 -3.74 6.26
C GLY A 49 10.18 -4.40 6.04
N PHE A 50 10.20 -5.43 5.22
CA PHE A 50 9.02 -6.22 4.88
C PHE A 50 8.66 -7.16 6.02
N VAL A 51 7.37 -7.24 6.31
CA VAL A 51 6.80 -8.16 7.32
C VAL A 51 6.11 -9.30 6.59
N PRO A 52 6.39 -10.57 6.92
CA PRO A 52 5.69 -11.69 6.32
C PRO A 52 4.16 -11.55 6.46
N GLY A 53 3.45 -11.69 5.35
CA GLY A 53 1.98 -11.58 5.32
C GLY A 53 1.42 -10.17 5.39
N ALA A 54 2.23 -9.12 5.63
CA ALA A 54 1.78 -7.72 5.61
C ALA A 54 2.11 -7.03 4.27
N MET A 55 1.28 -6.10 3.85
CA MET A 55 1.34 -5.44 2.55
C MET A 55 1.79 -3.98 2.60
N LEU A 56 1.85 -3.36 3.80
CA LEU A 56 2.20 -1.95 3.94
C LEU A 56 3.57 -1.64 3.33
N ALA A 57 4.61 -2.39 3.69
CA ALA A 57 5.97 -2.15 3.20
C ALA A 57 6.05 -2.30 1.67
N HIS A 58 5.40 -3.32 1.09
CA HIS A 58 5.31 -3.50 -0.37
C HIS A 58 4.61 -2.32 -1.06
N SER A 59 3.56 -1.80 -0.44
CA SER A 59 2.81 -0.66 -0.97
C SER A 59 3.62 0.64 -0.89
N VAL A 60 4.32 0.90 0.20
CA VAL A 60 5.22 2.05 0.37
C VAL A 60 6.39 1.97 -0.61
N TYR A 61 7.00 0.79 -0.78
CA TYR A 61 8.04 0.55 -1.77
C TYR A 61 7.54 0.83 -3.20
N GLY A 62 6.36 0.29 -3.54
CA GLY A 62 5.69 0.54 -4.82
C GLY A 62 5.39 2.02 -5.06
N PHE A 63 4.99 2.76 -4.02
CA PHE A 63 4.75 4.20 -4.07
C PHE A 63 6.00 4.98 -4.49
N PHE A 64 7.13 4.79 -3.81
CA PHE A 64 8.37 5.48 -4.14
C PHE A 64 8.87 5.10 -5.53
N ASN A 65 8.79 3.82 -5.93
CA ASN A 65 9.18 3.35 -7.26
C ASN A 65 8.32 3.92 -8.39
N ASN A 66 7.08 4.30 -8.10
CA ASN A 66 6.18 4.89 -9.08
C ASN A 66 6.18 6.42 -9.10
N GLY A 67 7.03 7.08 -8.32
CA GLY A 67 7.24 8.53 -8.36
C GLY A 67 6.65 9.27 -7.17
N GLY A 68 6.24 8.55 -6.11
CA GLY A 68 5.88 9.16 -4.83
C GLY A 68 7.10 9.76 -4.12
N SER A 69 6.87 10.78 -3.31
CA SER A 69 7.94 11.50 -2.61
C SER A 69 7.65 11.77 -1.13
N LEU A 70 6.40 11.89 -0.74
CA LEU A 70 5.98 12.20 0.63
C LEU A 70 4.90 11.21 1.06
N ALA A 71 5.15 10.49 2.15
CA ALA A 71 4.20 9.51 2.68
C ALA A 71 4.12 9.60 4.20
N TYR A 72 2.90 9.75 4.73
CA TYR A 72 2.62 9.52 6.13
C TYR A 72 2.40 8.03 6.38
N ILE A 73 3.01 7.51 7.42
CA ILE A 73 2.82 6.13 7.89
C ILE A 73 2.02 6.18 9.18
N VAL A 74 0.95 5.41 9.22
CA VAL A 74 0.09 5.23 10.40
C VAL A 74 0.16 3.76 10.79
N ARG A 75 0.94 3.49 11.82
CA ARG A 75 1.09 2.13 12.34
C ARG A 75 -0.19 1.68 13.04
N ILE A 76 -0.67 0.49 12.73
CA ILE A 76 -1.75 -0.18 13.45
C ILE A 76 -1.13 -1.13 14.46
N PRO A 77 -1.51 -1.02 15.74
CA PRO A 77 -1.09 -1.99 16.73
C PRO A 77 -1.72 -3.35 16.38
N HIS A 78 -0.89 -4.34 16.24
CA HIS A 78 -1.31 -5.73 16.13
C HIS A 78 -0.79 -6.47 17.35
N THR A 79 -1.53 -7.45 17.83
CA THR A 79 -0.94 -8.46 18.70
C THR A 79 0.08 -9.19 17.83
N GLU A 80 1.35 -9.13 18.24
CA GLU A 80 2.36 -9.95 17.60
C GLU A 80 1.83 -11.38 17.55
N PRO A 81 1.95 -12.09 16.41
CA PRO A 81 1.64 -13.50 16.39
C PRO A 81 2.41 -14.13 17.55
N ALA A 82 1.79 -15.06 18.27
CA ALA A 82 2.50 -15.79 19.31
C ALA A 82 3.83 -16.21 18.73
N GLU A 83 4.91 -15.81 19.41
CA GLU A 83 6.28 -15.99 18.93
C GLU A 83 6.51 -17.47 18.59
N GLU A 84 6.23 -17.86 17.35
CA GLU A 84 6.50 -19.21 16.87
C GLU A 84 7.90 -19.21 16.26
N SER A 85 8.72 -20.10 16.80
CA SER A 85 10.09 -20.29 16.35
C SER A 85 10.10 -20.91 14.94
N GLY A 86 10.98 -20.43 14.08
CA GLY A 86 11.19 -21.02 12.75
C GLY A 86 11.58 -22.49 12.85
N GLN A 87 11.16 -23.30 11.90
CA GLN A 87 11.39 -24.75 11.88
C GLN A 87 12.12 -25.20 10.61
N LEU A 88 13.02 -26.15 10.77
CA LEU A 88 13.72 -26.84 9.68
C LEU A 88 13.78 -28.33 9.99
N ALA A 89 13.22 -29.17 9.13
CA ALA A 89 13.28 -30.61 9.24
C ALA A 89 14.27 -31.20 8.22
N LEU A 90 15.31 -31.85 8.70
CA LEU A 90 16.27 -32.56 7.84
C LEU A 90 15.98 -34.09 7.88
N PRO A 91 15.80 -34.72 6.71
CA PRO A 91 15.59 -36.16 6.64
C PRO A 91 16.89 -36.96 6.90
N ALA A 92 16.78 -38.23 7.33
CA ALA A 92 17.88 -39.16 7.24
C ALA A 92 18.14 -39.61 5.79
N GLY A 93 19.24 -40.30 5.51
CA GLY A 93 19.71 -40.70 4.19
C GLY A 93 18.67 -41.28 3.23
N ASP A 94 17.64 -41.94 3.73
CA ASP A 94 16.43 -42.28 2.96
C ASP A 94 15.29 -41.32 3.34
N ARG A 95 14.91 -40.46 2.41
CA ARG A 95 13.80 -39.50 2.56
C ARG A 95 12.44 -40.14 2.87
N ALA A 96 12.30 -41.44 2.61
CA ALA A 96 11.09 -42.20 2.91
C ALA A 96 10.87 -42.40 4.41
N LEU A 97 11.91 -42.22 5.24
CA LEU A 97 11.86 -42.38 6.70
C LEU A 97 11.31 -41.16 7.45
N GLY A 98 11.09 -40.03 6.74
CA GLY A 98 10.65 -38.79 7.35
C GLY A 98 11.79 -37.94 7.93
N PRO A 99 11.47 -36.88 8.67
CA PRO A 99 12.47 -36.00 9.28
C PRO A 99 13.24 -36.72 10.37
N ALA A 100 14.58 -36.63 10.33
CA ALA A 100 15.47 -37.19 11.35
C ALA A 100 15.81 -36.17 12.43
N LEU A 101 16.14 -34.95 12.02
CA LEU A 101 16.42 -33.81 12.91
C LEU A 101 15.45 -32.67 12.63
N GLU A 102 14.95 -32.09 13.68
CA GLU A 102 14.17 -30.87 13.63
C GLU A 102 14.90 -29.76 14.37
N PHE A 103 15.21 -28.70 13.63
CA PHE A 103 15.82 -27.48 14.17
C PHE A 103 14.73 -26.44 14.41
N THR A 104 14.77 -25.80 15.55
CA THR A 104 13.84 -24.74 15.93
C THR A 104 14.66 -23.50 16.37
N THR A 105 14.34 -22.31 15.87
CA THR A 105 15.03 -21.10 16.33
C THR A 105 14.71 -20.77 17.78
N VAL A 106 15.70 -20.31 18.55
CA VAL A 106 15.50 -19.86 19.94
C VAL A 106 14.79 -18.51 19.96
N GLU A 107 15.22 -17.59 19.11
CA GLU A 107 14.55 -16.31 18.91
C GLU A 107 13.57 -16.42 17.73
N PRO A 108 12.30 -16.10 17.94
CA PRO A 108 11.31 -16.07 16.86
C PRO A 108 11.76 -15.15 15.72
N ASN A 109 11.50 -15.56 14.49
CA ASN A 109 11.84 -14.80 13.29
C ASN A 109 13.31 -14.39 13.09
N ALA A 110 14.24 -14.98 13.88
CA ALA A 110 15.66 -14.79 13.65
C ALA A 110 16.07 -15.37 12.28
N PRO A 111 16.83 -14.63 11.45
CA PRO A 111 17.30 -15.12 10.14
C PRO A 111 18.47 -16.10 10.33
N VAL A 112 18.16 -17.31 10.81
CA VAL A 112 19.12 -18.35 11.13
C VAL A 112 19.13 -19.40 10.02
N SER A 113 20.31 -19.89 9.67
CA SER A 113 20.52 -21.02 8.77
C SER A 113 21.47 -22.02 9.39
N VAL A 114 21.40 -23.27 8.97
CA VAL A 114 22.29 -24.34 9.41
C VAL A 114 23.06 -24.86 8.20
N ALA A 115 24.38 -24.78 8.24
CA ALA A 115 25.25 -25.40 7.23
C ALA A 115 25.77 -26.74 7.73
N VAL A 116 25.49 -27.79 6.97
CA VAL A 116 25.96 -29.15 7.27
C VAL A 116 27.06 -29.53 6.29
N SER A 117 28.23 -29.89 6.83
CA SER A 117 29.35 -30.39 6.04
C SER A 117 29.78 -31.77 6.55
N PRO A 118 30.09 -32.74 5.67
CA PRO A 118 30.60 -34.05 6.11
C PRO A 118 32.01 -33.90 6.64
N GLU A 119 32.35 -34.62 7.69
CA GLU A 119 33.73 -34.73 8.18
C GLU A 119 34.37 -36.04 7.75
N PRO A 120 35.66 -36.05 7.47
CA PRO A 120 36.38 -37.28 7.19
C PRO A 120 36.40 -38.16 8.45
N PRO A 121 36.27 -39.49 8.32
CA PRO A 121 36.38 -40.39 9.47
C PRO A 121 37.74 -40.26 10.16
N ALA A 122 37.78 -40.38 11.48
CA ALA A 122 39.03 -40.37 12.23
C ALA A 122 39.97 -41.46 11.76
N GLU A 123 41.32 -41.24 11.81
CA GLU A 123 42.30 -42.21 11.31
C GLU A 123 42.22 -43.59 11.95
N ASP A 124 41.61 -43.70 13.14
CA ASP A 124 41.40 -44.93 13.93
C ASP A 124 39.93 -45.35 14.02
N ALA A 125 39.03 -44.84 13.17
CA ALA A 125 37.63 -45.19 13.20
C ALA A 125 37.35 -46.59 12.66
N ASP A 126 36.49 -47.35 13.32
CA ASP A 126 35.98 -48.64 12.82
C ASP A 126 35.18 -48.43 11.53
N ASP A 127 35.26 -49.34 10.56
CA ASP A 127 34.51 -49.28 9.31
C ASP A 127 32.96 -49.28 9.52
N GLU A 128 32.48 -49.59 10.72
CA GLU A 128 31.04 -49.54 11.10
C GLU A 128 30.66 -48.26 11.89
N ALA A 129 31.61 -47.30 12.09
CA ALA A 129 31.32 -46.11 12.84
C ALA A 129 30.33 -45.17 12.05
N PRO A 130 29.34 -44.57 12.75
CA PRO A 130 28.43 -43.64 12.08
C PRO A 130 29.18 -42.40 11.55
N PRO A 131 28.72 -41.83 10.41
CA PRO A 131 29.32 -40.61 9.84
C PRO A 131 29.20 -39.42 10.80
N THR A 132 30.23 -38.56 10.78
CA THR A 132 30.27 -37.33 11.54
C THR A 132 30.12 -36.14 10.62
N PHE A 133 29.57 -35.07 11.16
CA PHE A 133 29.29 -33.83 10.48
C PHE A 133 29.80 -32.65 11.27
N LYS A 134 30.21 -31.65 10.54
CA LYS A 134 30.36 -30.29 11.06
C LYS A 134 29.06 -29.55 10.80
N ILE A 135 28.51 -28.93 11.85
CA ILE A 135 27.30 -28.11 11.80
C ILE A 135 27.68 -26.68 12.18
N ASP A 136 27.58 -25.77 11.24
CA ASP A 136 27.74 -24.35 11.47
C ASP A 136 26.35 -23.69 11.55
N VAL A 137 26.09 -22.92 12.59
CA VAL A 137 24.90 -22.07 12.73
C VAL A 137 25.25 -20.69 12.23
N LEU A 138 24.48 -20.21 11.26
CA LEU A 138 24.69 -18.89 10.64
C LEU A 138 23.56 -17.95 11.02
N GLU A 139 23.90 -16.71 11.31
CA GLU A 139 22.96 -15.59 11.45
C GLU A 139 23.29 -14.54 10.39
N LYS A 140 22.31 -14.19 9.56
CA LYS A 140 22.47 -13.25 8.41
C LYS A 140 23.60 -13.66 7.45
N GLY A 141 23.88 -14.96 7.33
CA GLY A 141 24.92 -15.51 6.46
C GLY A 141 26.32 -15.55 7.07
N GLU A 142 26.52 -15.10 8.31
CA GLU A 142 27.78 -15.19 9.05
C GLU A 142 27.72 -16.34 10.05
N VAL A 143 28.78 -17.15 10.15
CA VAL A 143 28.87 -18.25 11.10
C VAL A 143 29.00 -17.69 12.51
N VAL A 144 28.05 -18.03 13.39
CA VAL A 144 28.02 -17.57 14.80
C VAL A 144 28.35 -18.69 15.79
N GLU A 145 28.04 -19.95 15.44
CA GLU A 145 28.35 -21.12 16.24
C GLU A 145 28.84 -22.26 15.33
N THR A 146 29.78 -23.09 15.81
CA THR A 146 30.31 -24.23 15.08
C THR A 146 30.37 -25.46 15.99
N TYR A 147 29.89 -26.59 15.49
CA TYR A 147 29.89 -27.88 16.16
C TYR A 147 30.55 -28.92 15.25
N GLU A 148 31.64 -29.55 15.72
CA GLU A 148 32.41 -30.55 14.99
C GLU A 148 32.23 -31.92 15.61
N GLY A 149 32.42 -33.01 14.83
CA GLY A 149 32.29 -34.37 15.28
C GLY A 149 30.85 -34.80 15.62
N VAL A 150 29.84 -34.12 15.06
CA VAL A 150 28.43 -34.36 15.38
C VAL A 150 27.93 -35.60 14.63
N THR A 151 27.44 -36.61 15.36
CA THR A 151 26.70 -37.74 14.76
C THR A 151 25.21 -37.45 14.71
N LEU A 152 24.46 -38.17 13.86
CA LEU A 152 23.03 -37.98 13.79
C LEU A 152 22.34 -38.27 15.15
N ALA A 153 22.80 -39.30 15.87
CA ALA A 153 22.28 -39.64 17.20
C ALA A 153 22.66 -38.60 18.28
N GLY A 154 23.85 -38.01 18.18
CA GLY A 154 24.36 -37.04 19.14
C GLY A 154 24.02 -35.58 18.83
N ALA A 155 23.31 -35.28 17.75
CA ALA A 155 23.06 -33.92 17.31
C ALA A 155 22.28 -33.08 18.33
N ALA A 156 21.28 -33.63 18.97
CA ALA A 156 20.50 -32.95 20.00
C ALA A 156 21.33 -32.57 21.23
N ASP A 157 22.23 -33.46 21.64
CA ASP A 157 23.12 -33.21 22.78
C ASP A 157 24.24 -32.23 22.42
N ALA A 158 24.83 -32.38 21.23
CA ALA A 158 25.93 -31.52 20.77
C ALA A 158 25.50 -30.08 20.62
N LEU A 159 24.28 -29.81 20.13
CA LEU A 159 23.70 -28.47 19.97
C LEU A 159 22.85 -28.03 21.18
N GLY A 160 22.83 -28.82 22.27
CA GLY A 160 22.01 -28.51 23.46
C GLY A 160 22.36 -27.20 24.17
N GLU A 161 23.57 -26.66 23.97
CA GLU A 161 24.00 -25.36 24.50
C GLU A 161 23.90 -24.22 23.47
N SER A 162 23.37 -24.49 22.27
CA SER A 162 23.20 -23.46 21.25
C SER A 162 22.28 -22.36 21.75
N THR A 163 22.70 -21.10 21.51
CA THR A 163 21.92 -19.91 21.85
C THR A 163 20.98 -19.50 20.70
N ARG A 164 21.12 -20.11 19.53
CA ARG A 164 20.39 -19.76 18.29
C ARG A 164 19.37 -20.79 17.87
N VAL A 165 19.66 -22.07 18.08
CA VAL A 165 18.81 -23.17 17.63
C VAL A 165 18.60 -24.22 18.73
N LYS A 166 17.43 -24.84 18.76
CA LYS A 166 17.17 -26.08 19.49
C LYS A 166 17.06 -27.20 18.48
N VAL A 167 17.60 -28.37 18.81
CA VAL A 167 17.59 -29.54 17.93
C VAL A 167 16.90 -30.71 18.64
N GLU A 168 15.96 -31.35 17.94
CA GLU A 168 15.31 -32.55 18.39
C GLU A 168 15.52 -33.68 17.38
N SER A 169 15.85 -34.88 17.87
CA SER A 169 15.84 -36.09 17.08
C SER A 169 14.41 -36.61 16.97
N LYS A 170 13.92 -36.86 15.77
CA LYS A 170 12.54 -37.33 15.52
C LYS A 170 12.45 -38.79 15.19
N ILE A 171 13.60 -39.49 15.04
CA ILE A 171 13.67 -40.92 14.77
C ILE A 171 14.57 -41.61 15.77
N ASP A 172 14.33 -42.87 15.98
CA ASP A 172 15.23 -43.73 16.76
C ASP A 172 16.43 -44.15 15.90
N VAL A 173 17.50 -43.33 16.01
CA VAL A 173 18.70 -43.44 15.17
C VAL A 173 19.44 -44.77 15.40
N ASP A 174 19.33 -45.35 16.61
CA ASP A 174 19.99 -46.61 16.95
C ASP A 174 19.46 -47.82 16.16
N GLN A 175 18.30 -47.67 15.52
CA GLN A 175 17.71 -48.71 14.66
C GLN A 175 18.11 -48.51 13.18
N LEU A 176 18.83 -47.45 12.81
CA LEU A 176 19.29 -47.22 11.45
C LEU A 176 20.65 -47.86 11.21
N ALA A 177 20.82 -48.45 10.02
CA ALA A 177 22.14 -48.87 9.55
C ALA A 177 23.06 -47.64 9.41
N ALA A 178 24.36 -47.79 9.65
CA ALA A 178 25.31 -46.70 9.70
C ALA A 178 25.33 -45.87 8.39
N ASP A 179 25.15 -46.47 7.24
CA ASP A 179 25.08 -45.86 5.93
C ASP A 179 23.83 -44.96 5.71
N LEU A 180 22.77 -45.19 6.52
CA LEU A 180 21.54 -44.40 6.51
C LEU A 180 21.55 -43.29 7.57
N GLN A 181 22.56 -43.22 8.43
CA GLN A 181 22.71 -42.17 9.44
C GLN A 181 23.35 -40.90 8.87
N THR A 182 22.93 -40.50 7.67
CA THR A 182 23.40 -39.29 6.96
C THR A 182 22.31 -38.26 6.92
N ILE A 183 22.71 -36.98 6.87
CA ILE A 183 21.81 -35.82 6.67
C ILE A 183 22.22 -35.04 5.44
N PRO A 184 21.28 -34.30 4.77
CA PRO A 184 21.60 -33.50 3.63
C PRO A 184 22.67 -32.46 3.95
N THR A 185 23.69 -32.40 3.09
CA THR A 185 24.78 -31.41 3.19
C THR A 185 24.42 -30.11 2.50
N GLY A 186 24.99 -29.01 2.94
CA GLY A 186 24.74 -27.67 2.40
C GLY A 186 24.19 -26.69 3.43
N VAL A 187 23.80 -25.52 2.95
CA VAL A 187 23.16 -24.49 3.79
C VAL A 187 21.66 -24.63 3.71
N HIS A 188 21.03 -24.81 4.85
CA HIS A 188 19.59 -24.96 5.01
C HIS A 188 19.08 -23.78 5.84
N ALA A 189 18.22 -22.95 5.25
CA ALA A 189 17.54 -21.87 5.99
C ALA A 189 16.48 -22.49 6.93
N ILE A 190 16.40 -21.96 8.15
CA ILE A 190 15.29 -22.28 9.04
C ILE A 190 14.14 -21.37 8.64
N GLU A 191 13.06 -21.94 8.13
CA GLU A 191 11.90 -21.17 7.72
C GLU A 191 11.24 -20.54 8.93
N PRO A 192 10.92 -19.24 8.87
CA PRO A 192 10.09 -18.63 9.90
C PRO A 192 8.77 -19.38 9.97
N ALA A 193 8.19 -19.47 11.17
CA ALA A 193 6.84 -20.02 11.32
C ALA A 193 5.87 -19.30 10.39
N PRO A 194 4.92 -20.01 9.77
CA PRO A 194 3.90 -19.36 8.97
C PRO A 194 3.23 -18.27 9.81
N ALA A 195 3.24 -17.05 9.30
CA ALA A 195 2.64 -15.91 10.00
C ALA A 195 1.18 -16.26 10.33
N THR A 196 0.88 -16.41 11.61
CA THR A 196 -0.51 -16.58 12.06
C THR A 196 -1.31 -15.37 11.61
N PRO A 197 -2.50 -15.53 11.00
CA PRO A 197 -3.31 -14.39 10.58
C PRO A 197 -3.55 -13.47 11.76
N VAL A 198 -3.08 -12.22 11.64
CA VAL A 198 -3.26 -11.23 12.69
C VAL A 198 -4.72 -10.78 12.66
N SER A 199 -5.53 -11.30 13.58
CA SER A 199 -6.91 -10.83 13.74
C SER A 199 -6.89 -9.46 14.42
N VAL A 200 -7.15 -8.40 13.64
CA VAL A 200 -7.23 -7.03 14.14
C VAL A 200 -8.65 -6.52 13.96
N PRO A 201 -9.31 -6.07 15.02
CA PRO A 201 -10.66 -5.52 14.89
C PRO A 201 -10.65 -4.25 14.04
N GLY A 202 -11.69 -4.04 13.22
CA GLY A 202 -11.81 -2.86 12.34
C GLY A 202 -11.64 -1.52 13.06
N ARG A 203 -11.97 -1.44 14.37
CA ARG A 203 -11.73 -0.26 15.20
C ARG A 203 -10.26 0.15 15.32
N ALA A 204 -9.33 -0.78 15.17
CA ALA A 204 -7.90 -0.47 15.20
C ALA A 204 -7.49 0.33 13.96
N PHE A 205 -8.04 0.00 12.78
CA PHE A 205 -7.83 0.78 11.56
C PHE A 205 -8.51 2.15 11.63
N THR A 206 -9.73 2.23 12.14
CA THR A 206 -10.46 3.50 12.30
C THR A 206 -9.73 4.43 13.27
N GLY A 207 -9.25 3.90 14.39
CA GLY A 207 -8.52 4.67 15.39
C GLY A 207 -9.32 5.78 16.04
N SER A 208 -8.63 6.78 16.56
CA SER A 208 -9.21 7.91 17.30
C SER A 208 -8.53 9.23 16.95
N GLU A 209 -9.32 10.25 16.67
CA GLU A 209 -8.83 11.61 16.44
C GLU A 209 -8.13 12.16 17.69
N SER A 210 -8.73 12.01 18.87
CA SER A 210 -8.17 12.51 20.14
C SER A 210 -6.88 11.81 20.54
N ALA A 211 -6.75 10.50 20.25
CA ALA A 211 -5.54 9.72 20.47
C ALA A 211 -4.53 9.83 19.30
N ARG A 212 -4.94 10.42 18.17
CA ARG A 212 -4.17 10.56 16.94
C ARG A 212 -3.71 9.22 16.37
N THR A 213 -4.60 8.23 16.36
CA THR A 213 -4.31 6.87 15.92
C THR A 213 -5.20 6.46 14.75
N GLY A 214 -4.75 5.49 13.95
CA GLY A 214 -5.50 4.96 12.82
C GLY A 214 -5.84 6.01 11.76
N ILE A 215 -6.86 5.72 10.97
CA ILE A 215 -7.37 6.61 9.90
C ILE A 215 -7.76 7.98 10.48
N ASN A 216 -8.45 8.00 11.60
CA ASN A 216 -8.89 9.26 12.24
C ASN A 216 -7.71 10.07 12.81
N GLY A 217 -6.58 9.44 13.11
CA GLY A 217 -5.36 10.14 13.51
C GLY A 217 -4.80 11.06 12.44
N LEU A 218 -5.14 10.82 11.15
CA LEU A 218 -4.71 11.63 10.01
C LEU A 218 -5.34 13.03 9.96
N THR A 219 -6.26 13.36 10.87
CA THR A 219 -6.82 14.73 11.00
C THR A 219 -5.74 15.77 11.34
N ILE A 220 -4.61 15.37 11.92
CA ILE A 220 -3.50 16.29 12.22
C ILE A 220 -2.58 16.58 11.03
N ALA A 221 -2.72 15.84 9.94
CA ALA A 221 -1.89 15.95 8.75
C ALA A 221 -2.72 16.60 7.62
N ASP A 222 -2.82 17.93 7.64
CA ASP A 222 -3.67 18.71 6.74
C ASP A 222 -3.22 18.65 5.27
N ASP A 223 -1.96 18.32 5.04
CA ASP A 223 -1.35 18.23 3.70
C ASP A 223 -1.56 16.87 3.02
N VAL A 224 -2.10 15.87 3.71
CA VAL A 224 -2.43 14.56 3.11
C VAL A 224 -3.49 14.71 2.03
N THR A 225 -3.25 14.12 0.86
CA THR A 225 -4.16 14.18 -0.30
C THR A 225 -4.66 12.81 -0.77
N MET A 226 -4.01 11.72 -0.34
CA MET A 226 -4.33 10.35 -0.70
C MET A 226 -4.19 9.45 0.53
N VAL A 227 -5.17 8.56 0.77
CA VAL A 227 -5.12 7.63 1.90
C VAL A 227 -5.46 6.21 1.44
N MET A 228 -4.75 5.21 1.97
CA MET A 228 -4.95 3.80 1.65
C MET A 228 -4.67 2.89 2.84
N VAL A 229 -5.24 1.68 2.80
CA VAL A 229 -5.12 0.66 3.85
C VAL A 229 -4.69 -0.68 3.20
N PRO A 230 -3.43 -0.83 2.79
CA PRO A 230 -2.98 -2.02 2.06
C PRO A 230 -3.05 -3.30 2.88
N ASP A 231 -2.90 -3.21 4.20
CA ASP A 231 -2.96 -4.36 5.12
C ASP A 231 -4.37 -4.80 5.50
N LEU A 232 -5.39 -4.26 4.85
CA LEU A 232 -6.75 -4.72 5.06
C LEU A 232 -6.90 -6.22 4.78
N ILE A 233 -6.17 -6.76 3.79
CA ILE A 233 -6.14 -8.20 3.49
C ILE A 233 -5.56 -9.01 4.64
N THR A 234 -4.49 -8.53 5.26
CA THR A 234 -3.82 -9.22 6.37
C THR A 234 -4.78 -9.40 7.54
N ALA A 235 -5.57 -8.36 7.86
CA ALA A 235 -6.55 -8.39 8.93
C ALA A 235 -7.85 -9.14 8.56
N ALA A 236 -8.24 -9.12 7.29
CA ALA A 236 -9.50 -9.71 6.82
C ALA A 236 -9.36 -11.19 6.39
N ARG A 237 -8.15 -11.72 6.27
CA ARG A 237 -7.92 -13.12 5.91
C ARG A 237 -8.29 -14.03 7.07
N GLN A 238 -9.16 -15.02 6.80
CA GLN A 238 -9.58 -16.01 7.76
C GLN A 238 -8.69 -17.25 7.69
N GLU A 239 -8.78 -18.11 8.70
CA GLU A 239 -7.97 -19.36 8.77
C GLU A 239 -8.21 -20.31 7.59
N ASP A 240 -9.42 -20.29 7.01
CA ASP A 240 -9.77 -21.09 5.82
C ASP A 240 -9.30 -20.46 4.49
N GLY A 241 -8.57 -19.34 4.55
CA GLY A 241 -8.09 -18.58 3.41
C GLY A 241 -9.11 -17.63 2.78
N SER A 242 -10.36 -17.62 3.25
CA SER A 242 -11.38 -16.69 2.81
C SER A 242 -11.13 -15.27 3.31
N VAL A 243 -11.85 -14.30 2.77
CA VAL A 243 -11.76 -12.88 3.16
C VAL A 243 -13.05 -12.48 3.89
N ASP A 244 -12.92 -11.93 5.09
CA ASP A 244 -14.03 -11.29 5.79
C ASP A 244 -14.46 -10.00 5.08
N LEU A 245 -15.44 -10.12 4.20
CA LEU A 245 -15.98 -8.99 3.43
C LEU A 245 -16.73 -7.99 4.30
N GLY A 246 -17.16 -8.38 5.51
CA GLY A 246 -17.77 -7.48 6.48
C GLY A 246 -16.74 -6.53 7.08
N LEU A 247 -15.62 -7.05 7.55
CA LEU A 247 -14.48 -6.27 8.01
C LEU A 247 -13.94 -5.40 6.87
N TRP A 248 -13.78 -5.98 5.66
CA TRP A 248 -13.32 -5.27 4.47
C TRP A 248 -14.15 -4.01 4.21
N LYS A 249 -15.48 -4.19 4.13
CA LYS A 249 -16.41 -3.08 3.92
C LYS A 249 -16.36 -2.05 5.04
N SER A 250 -16.32 -2.47 6.28
CA SER A 250 -16.34 -1.55 7.44
C SER A 250 -15.14 -0.61 7.47
N VAL A 251 -13.94 -1.14 7.18
CA VAL A 251 -12.71 -0.34 7.14
C VAL A 251 -12.69 0.59 5.93
N GLN A 252 -13.10 0.11 4.75
CA GLN A 252 -13.18 0.97 3.57
C GLN A 252 -14.22 2.08 3.72
N LEU A 253 -15.36 1.83 4.35
CA LEU A 253 -16.33 2.88 4.68
C LEU A 253 -15.77 3.90 5.67
N ALA A 254 -15.03 3.46 6.70
CA ALA A 254 -14.36 4.38 7.62
C ALA A 254 -13.36 5.29 6.89
N LEU A 255 -12.62 4.74 5.93
CA LEU A 255 -11.68 5.50 5.10
C LEU A 255 -12.41 6.51 4.19
N ILE A 256 -13.48 6.11 3.53
CA ILE A 256 -14.31 6.98 2.70
C ILE A 256 -14.88 8.13 3.53
N ASN A 257 -15.50 7.82 4.66
CA ASN A 257 -16.10 8.83 5.56
C ASN A 257 -15.05 9.82 6.08
N HIS A 258 -13.84 9.36 6.39
CA HIS A 258 -12.72 10.22 6.76
C HIS A 258 -12.37 11.20 5.62
N CYS A 259 -12.25 10.70 4.38
CA CYS A 259 -11.91 11.54 3.23
C CYS A 259 -13.03 12.57 2.92
N GLU A 260 -14.28 12.17 3.03
CA GLU A 260 -15.44 13.07 2.89
C GLU A 260 -15.45 14.16 3.97
N GLY A 261 -15.20 13.78 5.23
CA GLY A 261 -15.16 14.71 6.35
C GLY A 261 -14.02 15.73 6.24
N GLN A 262 -12.85 15.32 5.72
CA GLN A 262 -11.73 16.22 5.50
C GLN A 262 -11.86 17.05 4.21
N ALA A 263 -12.57 16.56 3.20
CA ALA A 263 -12.86 17.20 1.92
C ALA A 263 -11.63 17.67 1.10
N ASN A 264 -10.42 17.30 1.50
CA ASN A 264 -9.15 17.68 0.83
C ASN A 264 -8.33 16.49 0.32
N ARG A 265 -8.79 15.24 0.58
CA ARG A 265 -8.08 14.01 0.28
C ARG A 265 -9.00 12.95 -0.32
N MET A 266 -8.41 11.94 -0.96
CA MET A 266 -9.13 10.84 -1.57
C MET A 266 -8.68 9.49 -1.03
N ALA A 267 -9.62 8.57 -0.88
CA ALA A 267 -9.35 7.16 -0.60
C ALA A 267 -8.97 6.42 -1.89
N ILE A 268 -7.85 5.72 -1.87
CA ILE A 268 -7.47 4.75 -2.90
C ILE A 268 -7.77 3.37 -2.35
N LEU A 269 -8.79 2.71 -2.89
CA LEU A 269 -9.31 1.45 -2.40
C LEU A 269 -8.84 0.29 -3.28
N ASP A 270 -8.48 -0.80 -2.62
CA ASP A 270 -8.20 -2.07 -3.25
C ASP A 270 -9.45 -2.96 -3.27
N ALA A 271 -9.71 -3.65 -4.36
CA ALA A 271 -10.73 -4.67 -4.43
C ALA A 271 -10.33 -5.90 -3.58
N PRO A 272 -11.29 -6.68 -3.04
CA PRO A 272 -10.96 -7.95 -2.41
C PRO A 272 -10.24 -8.87 -3.41
N PRO A 273 -9.16 -9.57 -3.01
CA PRO A 273 -8.43 -10.48 -3.90
C PRO A 273 -9.22 -11.76 -4.24
N GLY A 274 -8.80 -12.46 -5.28
CA GLY A 274 -9.36 -13.77 -5.65
C GLY A 274 -10.72 -13.72 -6.35
N MET A 275 -11.26 -12.54 -6.65
CA MET A 275 -12.55 -12.39 -7.30
C MET A 275 -12.38 -12.26 -8.83
N ASN A 276 -13.10 -13.08 -9.59
CA ASN A 276 -13.19 -12.91 -11.04
C ASN A 276 -14.05 -11.66 -11.43
N PRO A 277 -14.05 -11.21 -12.71
CA PRO A 277 -14.77 -10.00 -13.13
C PRO A 277 -16.27 -9.98 -12.82
N GLN A 278 -16.94 -11.13 -12.81
CA GLN A 278 -18.35 -11.22 -12.45
C GLN A 278 -18.54 -11.07 -10.94
N GLN A 279 -17.73 -11.74 -10.15
CA GLN A 279 -17.77 -11.68 -8.68
C GLN A 279 -17.47 -10.28 -8.16
N ILE A 280 -16.47 -9.61 -8.71
CA ILE A 280 -16.15 -8.24 -8.30
C ILE A 280 -17.26 -7.24 -8.68
N LYS A 281 -17.92 -7.45 -9.82
CA LYS A 281 -19.10 -6.68 -10.21
C LYS A 281 -20.24 -6.85 -9.20
N GLU A 282 -20.57 -8.10 -8.85
CA GLU A 282 -21.61 -8.43 -7.86
C GLU A 282 -21.24 -7.86 -6.49
N TRP A 283 -20.02 -8.08 -6.04
CA TRP A 283 -19.54 -7.50 -4.78
C TRP A 283 -19.67 -5.98 -4.76
N ARG A 284 -19.28 -5.31 -5.84
CA ARG A 284 -19.36 -3.84 -5.95
C ARG A 284 -20.81 -3.35 -5.89
N SER A 285 -21.72 -4.02 -6.59
CA SER A 285 -23.12 -3.60 -6.74
C SER A 285 -23.99 -3.99 -5.54
N ASP A 286 -23.76 -5.16 -4.95
CA ASP A 286 -24.69 -5.75 -3.98
C ASP A 286 -24.16 -5.70 -2.55
N THR A 287 -22.83 -5.71 -2.37
CA THR A 287 -22.20 -5.74 -1.05
C THR A 287 -21.54 -4.41 -0.68
N ALA A 288 -20.62 -3.92 -1.50
CA ALA A 288 -19.90 -2.68 -1.24
C ALA A 288 -20.83 -1.47 -1.28
N MET A 289 -21.53 -1.27 -2.39
CA MET A 289 -22.52 -0.19 -2.61
C MET A 289 -21.99 1.21 -2.25
N TYR A 290 -20.66 1.42 -2.43
CA TYR A 290 -20.07 2.73 -2.12
C TYR A 290 -20.57 3.78 -3.10
N ASP A 291 -20.88 4.97 -2.61
CA ASP A 291 -21.23 6.15 -3.39
C ASP A 291 -20.49 7.35 -2.82
N SER A 292 -19.37 7.71 -3.41
CA SER A 292 -18.53 8.81 -2.92
C SER A 292 -17.65 9.38 -4.03
N PRO A 293 -17.59 10.71 -4.16
CA PRO A 293 -16.63 11.38 -5.04
C PRO A 293 -15.20 11.39 -4.48
N PHE A 294 -15.02 11.02 -3.19
CA PHE A 294 -13.72 11.02 -2.52
C PHE A 294 -13.06 9.65 -2.47
N ALA A 295 -13.52 8.70 -3.27
CA ALA A 295 -12.95 7.36 -3.34
C ALA A 295 -12.77 6.87 -4.77
N ALA A 296 -11.70 6.11 -5.00
CA ALA A 296 -11.39 5.42 -6.26
C ALA A 296 -11.03 3.96 -5.96
N LEU A 297 -11.69 3.02 -6.65
CA LEU A 297 -11.51 1.57 -6.47
C LEU A 297 -10.72 1.00 -7.64
N TYR A 298 -9.69 0.21 -7.34
CA TYR A 298 -8.82 -0.44 -8.33
C TYR A 298 -8.88 -1.96 -8.26
N TYR A 299 -8.78 -2.60 -9.43
CA TYR A 299 -8.84 -4.04 -9.64
C TYR A 299 -8.15 -4.40 -10.96
N PRO A 300 -7.50 -5.55 -11.08
CA PRO A 300 -7.18 -6.54 -10.05
C PRO A 300 -5.91 -6.18 -9.26
N TRP A 301 -5.48 -7.09 -8.38
CA TRP A 301 -4.19 -7.04 -7.73
C TRP A 301 -3.07 -7.22 -8.76
N ILE A 302 -1.87 -6.81 -8.39
CA ILE A 302 -0.67 -6.85 -9.25
C ILE A 302 0.38 -7.78 -8.65
N GLU A 303 1.09 -8.49 -9.51
CA GLU A 303 2.25 -9.28 -9.16
C GLU A 303 3.51 -8.42 -9.29
N VAL A 304 4.37 -8.45 -8.29
CA VAL A 304 5.61 -7.70 -8.25
C VAL A 304 6.75 -8.59 -7.76
N ALA A 305 8.01 -8.20 -8.05
CA ALA A 305 9.15 -8.86 -7.44
C ALA A 305 9.07 -8.76 -5.91
N ASN A 306 9.37 -9.85 -5.21
CA ASN A 306 9.38 -9.91 -3.76
C ASN A 306 10.79 -9.59 -3.21
N PRO A 307 11.06 -8.37 -2.71
CA PRO A 307 12.38 -8.02 -2.17
C PRO A 307 12.72 -8.76 -0.88
N ALA A 308 11.71 -9.33 -0.23
CA ALA A 308 11.88 -10.10 1.01
C ALA A 308 12.01 -11.62 0.77
N ALA A 309 12.11 -12.05 -0.49
CA ALA A 309 12.23 -13.47 -0.81
C ALA A 309 13.50 -14.09 -0.21
N THR A 310 13.32 -15.07 0.63
CA THR A 310 14.44 -15.86 1.20
C THR A 310 14.52 -17.27 0.60
N ASN A 311 13.42 -17.80 0.04
CA ASN A 311 13.30 -19.21 -0.33
C ASN A 311 12.53 -19.43 -1.65
N GLY A 312 12.93 -18.80 -2.75
CA GLY A 312 12.41 -19.18 -4.08
C GLY A 312 11.13 -18.49 -4.53
N ASP A 313 10.31 -17.93 -3.66
CA ASP A 313 9.15 -17.11 -4.04
C ASP A 313 9.60 -15.70 -4.40
N THR A 314 10.13 -15.57 -5.61
CA THR A 314 10.69 -14.31 -6.12
C THR A 314 9.64 -13.26 -6.47
N GLU A 315 8.36 -13.63 -6.44
CA GLU A 315 7.22 -12.81 -6.83
C GLU A 315 6.15 -12.83 -5.75
N ILE A 316 5.43 -11.74 -5.59
CA ILE A 316 4.34 -11.60 -4.61
C ILE A 316 3.17 -10.82 -5.20
N MET A 317 1.94 -11.28 -4.89
CA MET A 317 0.71 -10.56 -5.22
C MET A 317 0.44 -9.48 -4.18
N VAL A 318 0.33 -8.21 -4.62
CA VAL A 318 0.13 -7.06 -3.74
C VAL A 318 -1.08 -6.23 -4.14
N PRO A 319 -1.72 -5.54 -3.16
CA PRO A 319 -2.78 -4.59 -3.47
C PRO A 319 -2.20 -3.40 -4.25
N PRO A 320 -2.86 -2.94 -5.30
CA PRO A 320 -2.30 -1.93 -6.20
C PRO A 320 -2.25 -0.51 -5.62
N SER A 321 -3.01 -0.20 -4.56
CA SER A 321 -3.19 1.18 -4.04
C SER A 321 -1.89 1.95 -3.85
N GLY A 322 -0.84 1.33 -3.32
CA GLY A 322 0.45 1.99 -3.12
C GLY A 322 1.11 2.40 -4.44
N HIS A 323 1.15 1.51 -5.43
CA HIS A 323 1.66 1.79 -6.77
C HIS A 323 0.84 2.89 -7.46
N LEU A 324 -0.49 2.85 -7.29
CA LEU A 324 -1.41 3.84 -7.85
C LEU A 324 -1.19 5.23 -7.23
N ALA A 325 -0.98 5.31 -5.93
CA ALA A 325 -0.64 6.57 -5.26
C ALA A 325 0.65 7.18 -5.84
N GLY A 326 1.67 6.35 -6.11
CA GLY A 326 2.89 6.76 -6.79
C GLY A 326 2.64 7.25 -8.22
N ILE A 327 1.75 6.57 -8.96
CA ILE A 327 1.34 7.00 -10.31
C ILE A 327 0.59 8.33 -10.27
N TRP A 328 -0.31 8.53 -9.30
CA TRP A 328 -0.99 9.81 -9.11
C TRP A 328 0.04 10.92 -8.85
N SER A 329 0.99 10.69 -7.95
CA SER A 329 2.08 11.63 -7.66
C SER A 329 2.89 11.98 -8.89
N ARG A 330 3.34 10.98 -9.66
CA ARG A 330 4.08 11.18 -10.90
C ARG A 330 3.28 11.94 -11.95
N THR A 331 1.98 11.65 -12.08
CA THR A 331 1.11 12.33 -13.03
C THR A 331 0.92 13.80 -12.66
N ASP A 332 0.74 14.09 -11.37
CA ASP A 332 0.63 15.46 -10.87
C ASP A 332 1.89 16.26 -11.15
N ASP A 333 3.05 15.69 -10.85
CA ASP A 333 4.35 16.34 -11.04
C ASP A 333 4.65 16.64 -12.52
N THR A 334 4.33 15.70 -13.40
CA THR A 334 4.66 15.81 -14.84
C THR A 334 3.61 16.52 -15.69
N ARG A 335 2.34 16.44 -15.31
CA ARG A 335 1.20 16.86 -16.13
C ARG A 335 0.18 17.75 -15.39
N GLY A 336 0.26 17.85 -14.07
CA GLY A 336 -0.70 18.54 -13.22
C GLY A 336 -1.86 17.62 -12.75
N VAL A 337 -2.45 17.99 -11.60
CA VAL A 337 -3.54 17.24 -10.95
C VAL A 337 -4.80 17.12 -11.82
N TRP A 338 -4.97 18.00 -12.78
CA TRP A 338 -6.10 17.99 -13.75
C TRP A 338 -5.97 16.92 -14.83
N LYS A 339 -4.81 16.27 -14.98
CA LYS A 339 -4.64 15.11 -15.85
C LYS A 339 -5.14 13.85 -15.12
N ALA A 340 -6.08 13.14 -15.73
CA ALA A 340 -6.54 11.84 -15.20
C ALA A 340 -5.36 10.86 -15.05
N PRO A 341 -5.17 10.21 -13.88
CA PRO A 341 -4.06 9.29 -13.62
C PRO A 341 -4.33 7.91 -14.24
N ALA A 342 -4.56 7.89 -15.54
CA ALA A 342 -4.84 6.70 -16.34
C ALA A 342 -4.04 6.71 -17.64
N ASN A 343 -3.93 5.53 -18.26
CA ASN A 343 -3.01 5.21 -19.35
C ASN A 343 -1.54 5.37 -18.92
N GLU A 344 -1.26 5.13 -17.65
CA GLU A 344 0.06 5.18 -17.05
C GLU A 344 0.57 3.76 -16.76
N VAL A 345 1.87 3.55 -16.94
CA VAL A 345 2.52 2.25 -16.66
C VAL A 345 2.68 2.07 -15.15
N VAL A 346 2.30 0.89 -14.66
CA VAL A 346 2.58 0.46 -13.29
C VAL A 346 4.01 -0.08 -13.25
N ARG A 347 4.95 0.73 -12.77
CA ARG A 347 6.37 0.33 -12.68
C ARG A 347 6.53 -0.74 -11.63
N GLY A 348 7.30 -1.78 -11.96
CA GLY A 348 7.56 -2.92 -11.08
C GLY A 348 6.52 -4.03 -11.15
N ALA A 349 5.36 -3.81 -11.79
CA ALA A 349 4.39 -4.88 -12.02
C ALA A 349 4.91 -5.86 -13.07
N LEU A 350 4.91 -7.14 -12.73
CA LEU A 350 5.30 -8.27 -13.57
C LEU A 350 4.09 -8.87 -14.27
N ASP A 351 2.99 -9.07 -13.52
CA ASP A 351 1.72 -9.56 -14.03
C ASP A 351 0.54 -8.98 -13.22
N VAL A 352 -0.64 -9.41 -13.52
CA VAL A 352 -1.89 -9.11 -12.81
C VAL A 352 -2.56 -10.40 -12.35
N GLU A 353 -3.23 -10.36 -11.20
CA GLU A 353 -3.94 -11.51 -10.64
C GLU A 353 -4.91 -12.14 -11.66
N ILE A 354 -5.61 -11.30 -12.43
CA ILE A 354 -6.55 -11.74 -13.45
C ILE A 354 -6.44 -10.81 -14.67
N ASN A 355 -6.28 -11.41 -15.85
CA ASN A 355 -6.27 -10.65 -17.10
C ASN A 355 -7.69 -10.30 -17.55
N ILE A 356 -8.04 -9.02 -17.49
CA ILE A 356 -9.37 -8.50 -17.82
C ILE A 356 -9.47 -8.19 -19.30
N THR A 357 -10.49 -8.75 -19.96
CA THR A 357 -10.82 -8.46 -21.36
C THR A 357 -11.44 -7.06 -21.54
N LYS A 358 -11.44 -6.57 -22.78
CA LYS A 358 -12.10 -5.30 -23.11
C LYS A 358 -13.62 -5.33 -22.82
N ALA A 359 -14.26 -6.49 -23.01
CA ALA A 359 -15.69 -6.65 -22.76
C ALA A 359 -16.00 -6.58 -21.25
N GLU A 360 -15.23 -7.29 -20.43
CA GLU A 360 -15.36 -7.27 -18.98
C GLU A 360 -15.10 -5.86 -18.41
N GLN A 361 -14.04 -5.19 -18.88
CA GLN A 361 -13.82 -3.79 -18.50
C GLN A 361 -14.99 -2.88 -18.85
N GLY A 362 -15.65 -3.11 -20.00
CA GLY A 362 -16.85 -2.38 -20.40
C GLY A 362 -18.02 -2.53 -19.42
N LEU A 363 -18.05 -3.60 -18.61
CA LEU A 363 -19.04 -3.82 -17.55
C LEU A 363 -18.59 -3.23 -16.20
N LEU A 364 -17.29 -3.18 -15.94
CA LEU A 364 -16.71 -2.74 -14.65
C LEU A 364 -16.54 -1.22 -14.58
N ASN A 365 -16.09 -0.59 -15.66
CA ASN A 365 -15.83 0.84 -15.70
C ASN A 365 -17.06 1.72 -15.37
N PRO A 366 -18.27 1.43 -15.87
CA PRO A 366 -19.47 2.22 -15.56
C PRO A 366 -19.84 2.26 -14.06
N ILE A 367 -19.45 1.24 -13.30
CA ILE A 367 -19.73 1.15 -11.86
C ILE A 367 -18.55 1.63 -10.99
N GLY A 368 -17.57 2.32 -11.61
CA GLY A 368 -16.45 2.96 -10.91
C GLY A 368 -15.29 2.03 -10.56
N ILE A 369 -15.18 0.84 -11.17
CA ILE A 369 -14.03 -0.05 -11.01
C ILE A 369 -12.97 0.32 -12.03
N ASN A 370 -11.83 0.83 -11.56
CA ASN A 370 -10.69 1.20 -12.40
C ASN A 370 -9.81 -0.02 -12.63
N CYS A 371 -9.78 -0.51 -13.88
CA CYS A 371 -9.07 -1.72 -14.22
C CYS A 371 -7.56 -1.48 -14.45
N ILE A 372 -6.74 -2.44 -14.01
CA ILE A 372 -5.32 -2.53 -14.34
C ILE A 372 -5.17 -3.67 -15.36
N ARG A 373 -4.53 -3.40 -16.51
CA ARG A 373 -4.50 -4.34 -17.63
C ARG A 373 -3.14 -4.40 -18.31
N PRO A 374 -2.71 -5.60 -18.76
CA PRO A 374 -1.55 -5.75 -19.63
C PRO A 374 -1.88 -5.32 -21.07
N PHE A 375 -0.94 -4.63 -21.71
CA PHE A 375 -1.02 -4.17 -23.10
C PHE A 375 0.17 -4.67 -23.93
N GLY A 376 0.51 -5.93 -23.82
CA GLY A 376 1.61 -6.55 -24.53
C GLY A 376 2.94 -5.81 -24.30
N THR A 377 3.58 -5.32 -25.36
CA THR A 377 4.85 -4.59 -25.29
C THR A 377 4.76 -3.22 -24.60
N GLN A 378 3.56 -2.70 -24.38
CA GLN A 378 3.37 -1.42 -23.68
C GLN A 378 3.30 -1.55 -22.15
N GLY A 379 3.40 -2.78 -21.65
CA GLY A 379 3.41 -3.08 -20.21
C GLY A 379 2.03 -3.07 -19.56
N ILE A 380 2.02 -3.19 -18.24
CA ILE A 380 0.81 -3.18 -17.42
C ILE A 380 0.44 -1.73 -17.12
N ARG A 381 -0.82 -1.36 -17.40
CA ARG A 381 -1.28 0.02 -17.30
C ARG A 381 -2.56 0.15 -16.51
N VAL A 382 -2.68 1.30 -15.85
CA VAL A 382 -3.94 1.76 -15.27
C VAL A 382 -4.88 2.18 -16.40
N TRP A 383 -6.07 1.59 -16.46
CA TRP A 383 -7.03 1.80 -17.56
C TRP A 383 -8.41 2.22 -17.05
N GLY A 384 -8.43 3.17 -16.14
CA GLY A 384 -9.63 3.80 -15.57
C GLY A 384 -9.25 4.98 -14.69
N ALA A 385 -10.14 5.96 -14.58
CA ALA A 385 -9.95 7.17 -13.78
C ALA A 385 -11.28 7.68 -13.21
N ARG A 386 -12.15 6.77 -12.77
CA ARG A 386 -13.46 7.10 -12.19
C ARG A 386 -13.43 7.05 -10.67
N THR A 387 -14.18 7.95 -10.07
CA THR A 387 -14.54 7.89 -8.66
C THR A 387 -15.65 6.85 -8.45
N LEU A 388 -16.08 6.69 -7.21
CA LEU A 388 -17.25 5.85 -6.87
C LEU A 388 -18.56 6.66 -6.83
N ALA A 389 -18.58 7.92 -7.28
CA ALA A 389 -19.75 8.76 -7.26
C ALA A 389 -20.81 8.30 -8.26
N SER A 390 -22.06 8.28 -7.82
CA SER A 390 -23.24 8.16 -8.69
C SER A 390 -23.57 9.48 -9.42
N ASP A 391 -23.15 10.60 -8.85
CA ASP A 391 -23.28 11.93 -9.45
C ASP A 391 -22.30 12.09 -10.63
N THR A 392 -22.84 12.38 -11.80
CA THR A 392 -22.09 12.53 -13.06
C THR A 392 -21.13 13.71 -13.09
N ASP A 393 -21.32 14.72 -12.25
CA ASP A 393 -20.41 15.85 -12.14
C ASP A 393 -19.09 15.44 -11.50
N TRP A 394 -19.12 14.45 -10.63
CA TRP A 394 -17.98 13.93 -9.89
C TRP A 394 -17.43 12.59 -10.39
N THR A 395 -17.79 12.18 -11.60
CA THR A 395 -17.38 10.89 -12.19
C THR A 395 -15.86 10.70 -12.20
N TYR A 396 -15.07 11.76 -12.41
CA TYR A 396 -13.64 11.63 -12.70
C TYR A 396 -12.75 12.03 -11.53
N ILE A 397 -11.72 11.21 -11.27
CA ILE A 397 -10.71 11.42 -10.22
C ILE A 397 -10.02 12.78 -10.35
N ASN A 398 -9.58 13.15 -11.56
CA ASN A 398 -8.90 14.42 -11.79
C ASN A 398 -9.79 15.63 -11.51
N VAL A 399 -11.10 15.53 -11.75
CA VAL A 399 -12.05 16.58 -11.43
C VAL A 399 -12.12 16.79 -9.93
N ARG A 400 -12.38 15.74 -9.14
CA ARG A 400 -12.47 15.86 -7.68
C ARG A 400 -11.13 16.35 -7.08
N ARG A 401 -10.01 15.82 -7.53
CA ARG A 401 -8.69 16.23 -7.05
C ARG A 401 -8.34 17.67 -7.40
N LEU A 402 -8.74 18.15 -8.57
CA LEU A 402 -8.59 19.55 -8.96
C LEU A 402 -9.37 20.47 -8.01
N PHE A 403 -10.61 20.12 -7.69
CA PHE A 403 -11.41 20.89 -6.74
C PHE A 403 -10.79 20.87 -5.34
N ASN A 404 -10.35 19.71 -4.84
CA ASN A 404 -9.68 19.60 -3.55
C ASN A 404 -8.45 20.53 -3.48
N MET A 405 -7.62 20.55 -4.53
CA MET A 405 -6.44 21.40 -4.62
C MET A 405 -6.83 22.88 -4.63
N ILE A 406 -7.82 23.27 -5.42
CA ILE A 406 -8.27 24.68 -5.52
C ILE A 406 -8.86 25.14 -4.19
N GLU A 407 -9.75 24.35 -3.59
CA GLU A 407 -10.41 24.64 -2.30
C GLU A 407 -9.36 24.83 -1.20
N THR A 408 -8.42 23.88 -1.06
CA THR A 408 -7.34 23.96 -0.06
C THR A 408 -6.41 25.15 -0.32
N THR A 409 -6.05 25.41 -1.57
CA THR A 409 -5.18 26.54 -1.93
C THR A 409 -5.83 27.88 -1.62
N ILE A 410 -7.11 28.04 -1.95
CA ILE A 410 -7.85 29.28 -1.67
C ILE A 410 -8.00 29.46 -0.16
N MET A 411 -8.41 28.42 0.57
CA MET A 411 -8.60 28.47 2.01
C MET A 411 -7.30 28.88 2.73
N ASN A 412 -6.19 28.23 2.42
CA ASN A 412 -4.91 28.52 3.05
C ASN A 412 -4.34 29.90 2.62
N GLY A 413 -4.50 30.26 1.36
CA GLY A 413 -3.94 31.47 0.82
C GLY A 413 -4.75 32.74 1.08
N THR A 414 -5.98 32.61 1.61
CA THR A 414 -6.84 33.75 1.98
C THR A 414 -6.91 33.99 3.48
N GLN A 415 -6.11 33.31 4.29
CA GLN A 415 -6.05 33.50 5.76
C GLN A 415 -5.73 34.95 6.15
N PHE A 416 -5.06 35.72 5.29
CA PHE A 416 -4.80 37.17 5.52
C PHE A 416 -6.09 38.00 5.64
N ALA A 417 -7.23 37.46 5.14
CA ALA A 417 -8.52 38.19 5.21
C ALA A 417 -9.21 38.04 6.58
N VAL A 418 -8.76 37.11 7.40
CA VAL A 418 -9.34 36.86 8.73
C VAL A 418 -8.98 38.02 9.65
N PHE A 419 -10.01 38.58 10.32
CA PHE A 419 -9.95 39.76 11.17
C PHE A 419 -9.66 41.11 10.43
N GLU A 420 -9.59 41.12 9.10
CA GLU A 420 -9.57 42.38 8.36
C GLU A 420 -10.96 43.06 8.34
N PRO A 421 -11.05 44.39 8.17
CA PRO A 421 -12.32 45.08 8.01
C PRO A 421 -13.13 44.51 6.83
N ASN A 422 -14.38 44.10 7.10
CA ASN A 422 -15.26 43.53 6.09
C ASN A 422 -15.89 44.63 5.21
N ASP A 423 -15.13 45.08 4.25
CA ASP A 423 -15.50 46.19 3.38
C ASP A 423 -15.22 45.85 1.89
N GLN A 424 -15.63 46.77 1.02
CA GLN A 424 -15.42 46.66 -0.43
C GLN A 424 -13.94 46.48 -0.81
N LYS A 425 -13.01 47.07 -0.06
CA LYS A 425 -11.57 46.97 -0.33
C LYS A 425 -11.07 45.56 -0.10
N LEU A 426 -11.53 44.87 0.96
CA LEU A 426 -11.24 43.49 1.24
C LEU A 426 -11.81 42.58 0.13
N TRP A 427 -13.08 42.81 -0.25
CA TRP A 427 -13.73 42.00 -1.31
C TRP A 427 -13.01 42.09 -2.65
N GLU A 428 -12.62 43.29 -3.08
CA GLU A 428 -11.83 43.47 -4.32
C GLU A 428 -10.43 42.85 -4.21
N GLY A 429 -9.84 42.86 -3.02
CA GLY A 429 -8.57 42.17 -2.74
C GLY A 429 -8.69 40.67 -2.91
N LEU A 430 -9.70 40.01 -2.29
CA LEU A 430 -9.99 38.61 -2.41
C LEU A 430 -10.31 38.19 -3.85
N LYS A 431 -11.21 38.90 -4.51
CA LYS A 431 -11.58 38.67 -5.93
C LYS A 431 -10.38 38.69 -6.86
N ARG A 432 -9.50 39.69 -6.69
CA ARG A 432 -8.28 39.77 -7.48
C ARG A 432 -7.28 38.66 -7.20
N THR A 433 -7.09 38.28 -5.93
CA THR A 433 -6.13 37.24 -5.53
C THR A 433 -6.57 35.88 -6.03
N VAL A 434 -7.82 35.49 -5.78
CA VAL A 434 -8.39 34.25 -6.26
C VAL A 434 -8.48 34.21 -7.79
N GLY A 435 -8.91 35.30 -8.41
CA GLY A 435 -8.98 35.42 -9.87
C GLY A 435 -7.62 35.29 -10.57
N ALA A 436 -6.56 35.83 -9.97
CA ALA A 436 -5.19 35.68 -10.49
C ALA A 436 -4.72 34.20 -10.46
N PHE A 437 -5.00 33.50 -9.37
CA PHE A 437 -4.69 32.09 -9.21
C PHE A 437 -5.44 31.23 -10.27
N LEU A 438 -6.75 31.39 -10.37
CA LEU A 438 -7.57 30.63 -11.34
C LEU A 438 -7.18 30.94 -12.80
N ARG A 439 -6.77 32.18 -13.09
CA ARG A 439 -6.23 32.53 -14.40
C ARG A 439 -4.91 31.83 -14.71
N GLY A 440 -4.07 31.60 -13.71
CA GLY A 440 -2.89 30.74 -13.83
C GLY A 440 -3.28 29.31 -14.24
N LEU A 441 -4.17 28.68 -13.48
CA LEU A 441 -4.66 27.33 -13.77
C LEU A 441 -5.30 27.20 -15.17
N TRP A 442 -6.05 28.22 -15.59
CA TRP A 442 -6.62 28.24 -16.95
C TRP A 442 -5.53 28.28 -18.03
N ARG A 443 -4.50 29.10 -17.86
CA ARG A 443 -3.36 29.17 -18.80
C ARG A 443 -2.57 27.87 -18.86
N ASP A 444 -2.48 27.16 -17.74
CA ASP A 444 -1.82 25.86 -17.62
C ASP A 444 -2.68 24.71 -18.17
N GLY A 445 -3.93 24.99 -18.59
CA GLY A 445 -4.83 24.02 -19.21
C GLY A 445 -5.64 23.20 -18.23
N ALA A 446 -5.73 23.58 -16.95
CA ALA A 446 -6.53 22.91 -15.94
C ALA A 446 -8.03 23.17 -16.08
N LEU A 447 -8.39 24.31 -16.65
CA LEU A 447 -9.79 24.75 -16.82
C LEU A 447 -10.16 24.84 -18.29
N PHE A 448 -11.39 24.44 -18.61
CA PHE A 448 -11.93 24.42 -19.96
C PHE A 448 -12.59 25.77 -20.29
N GLY A 449 -12.26 26.33 -21.45
CA GLY A 449 -12.86 27.57 -21.96
C GLY A 449 -11.90 28.31 -22.90
N ALA A 450 -12.43 28.88 -23.96
CA ALA A 450 -11.62 29.69 -24.91
C ALA A 450 -11.18 31.03 -24.32
N THR A 451 -11.95 31.55 -23.38
CA THR A 451 -11.66 32.80 -22.64
C THR A 451 -11.72 32.52 -21.13
N ALA A 452 -11.07 33.36 -20.33
CA ALA A 452 -11.07 33.25 -18.89
C ALA A 452 -12.50 33.25 -18.29
N ASP A 453 -13.37 34.09 -18.82
CA ASP A 453 -14.77 34.22 -18.35
C ASP A 453 -15.63 32.96 -18.63
N GLN A 454 -15.21 32.12 -19.58
CA GLN A 454 -15.83 30.83 -19.82
C GLN A 454 -15.27 29.74 -18.89
N ALA A 455 -14.05 29.93 -18.40
CA ALA A 455 -13.34 28.94 -17.61
C ALA A 455 -13.61 29.05 -16.11
N PHE A 456 -13.81 30.26 -15.61
CA PHE A 456 -14.08 30.50 -14.20
C PHE A 456 -14.70 31.86 -13.93
N TYR A 457 -15.36 32.00 -12.78
CA TYR A 457 -15.75 33.29 -12.23
C TYR A 457 -15.43 33.38 -10.73
N VAL A 458 -15.24 34.59 -10.24
CA VAL A 458 -15.09 34.91 -8.82
C VAL A 458 -16.00 36.07 -8.47
N LYS A 459 -16.96 35.87 -7.60
CA LYS A 459 -17.90 36.87 -7.12
C LYS A 459 -17.70 37.13 -5.64
N CYS A 460 -17.46 38.38 -5.31
CA CYS A 460 -17.37 38.85 -3.94
C CYS A 460 -17.77 40.34 -3.95
N ASP A 461 -19.00 40.63 -3.64
CA ASP A 461 -19.63 41.95 -3.74
C ASP A 461 -20.78 42.08 -2.71
N ALA A 462 -21.59 43.13 -2.79
CA ALA A 462 -22.71 43.41 -1.91
C ALA A 462 -23.86 42.36 -2.02
N GLU A 463 -23.95 41.61 -3.13
CA GLU A 463 -24.95 40.53 -3.29
C GLU A 463 -24.53 39.30 -2.51
N THR A 464 -23.24 38.94 -2.54
CA THR A 464 -22.73 37.80 -1.75
C THR A 464 -22.51 38.13 -0.29
N ASN A 465 -22.33 39.45 0.04
CA ASN A 465 -22.07 39.96 1.39
C ASN A 465 -23.11 41.02 1.79
N PRO A 466 -24.39 40.63 1.99
CA PRO A 466 -25.41 41.55 2.51
C PRO A 466 -25.10 41.93 3.96
N PRO A 467 -25.73 43.00 4.49
CA PRO A 467 -25.48 43.52 5.83
C PRO A 467 -25.55 42.43 6.91
N ASP A 468 -26.51 41.50 6.84
CA ASP A 468 -26.66 40.42 7.80
C ASP A 468 -25.43 39.48 7.84
N SER A 469 -24.75 39.25 6.69
CA SER A 469 -23.52 38.45 6.63
C SER A 469 -22.34 39.21 7.23
N ILE A 470 -22.27 40.53 6.99
CA ILE A 470 -21.26 41.41 7.56
C ILE A 470 -21.39 41.46 9.09
N ASP A 471 -22.62 41.62 9.61
CA ASP A 471 -22.92 41.64 11.05
C ASP A 471 -22.55 40.32 11.74
N GLN A 472 -22.62 39.19 11.00
CA GLN A 472 -22.18 37.88 11.49
C GLN A 472 -20.67 37.66 11.36
N GLY A 473 -19.91 38.65 10.91
CA GLY A 473 -18.46 38.56 10.70
C GLY A 473 -18.06 37.63 9.54
N ARG A 474 -18.94 37.44 8.53
CA ARG A 474 -18.70 36.54 7.40
C ARG A 474 -18.35 37.33 6.14
N VAL A 475 -17.34 36.84 5.41
CA VAL A 475 -17.08 37.20 4.02
C VAL A 475 -17.33 35.99 3.14
N ILE A 476 -18.18 36.15 2.15
CA ILE A 476 -18.57 35.10 1.21
C ILE A 476 -17.94 35.41 -0.15
N VAL A 477 -17.13 34.49 -0.63
CA VAL A 477 -16.55 34.52 -1.98
C VAL A 477 -17.11 33.32 -2.74
N GLU A 478 -17.83 33.59 -3.79
CA GLU A 478 -18.37 32.54 -4.68
C GLU A 478 -17.40 32.33 -5.85
N VAL A 479 -17.02 31.08 -6.08
CA VAL A 479 -16.09 30.67 -7.13
C VAL A 479 -16.72 29.58 -7.96
N GLY A 480 -16.81 29.78 -9.27
CA GLY A 480 -17.21 28.74 -10.22
C GLY A 480 -16.08 28.44 -11.19
N ILE A 481 -15.86 27.17 -11.47
CA ILE A 481 -14.84 26.68 -12.40
C ILE A 481 -15.41 25.65 -13.37
N ALA A 482 -14.88 25.62 -14.59
CA ALA A 482 -15.14 24.61 -15.60
C ALA A 482 -13.93 23.66 -15.70
N PRO A 483 -13.92 22.50 -15.01
CA PRO A 483 -12.79 21.59 -15.03
C PRO A 483 -12.65 20.88 -16.37
N VAL A 484 -11.41 20.55 -16.78
CA VAL A 484 -11.20 19.66 -17.91
C VAL A 484 -11.58 18.24 -17.56
N LYS A 485 -12.30 17.56 -18.45
CA LYS A 485 -12.67 16.14 -18.31
C LYS A 485 -11.83 15.28 -19.26
N PRO A 486 -11.45 14.05 -18.89
CA PRO A 486 -10.67 13.19 -19.75
C PRO A 486 -11.48 12.67 -20.94
N ALA A 487 -10.82 12.45 -22.08
CA ALA A 487 -11.39 11.66 -23.16
C ALA A 487 -11.24 10.17 -22.82
N GLU A 488 -12.31 9.53 -22.36
CA GLU A 488 -12.32 8.12 -21.96
C GLU A 488 -12.50 7.19 -23.17
N PHE A 489 -13.21 7.65 -24.22
CA PHE A 489 -13.48 6.90 -25.43
C PHE A 489 -13.10 7.70 -26.67
N VAL A 490 -12.39 7.04 -27.58
CA VAL A 490 -12.13 7.57 -28.92
C VAL A 490 -12.91 6.74 -29.93
N ILE A 491 -13.84 7.39 -30.64
CA ILE A 491 -14.71 6.74 -31.60
C ILE A 491 -14.32 7.18 -33.01
N PHE A 492 -13.90 6.23 -33.83
CA PHE A 492 -13.64 6.43 -35.25
C PHE A 492 -14.84 5.96 -36.07
N ARG A 493 -15.35 6.82 -36.96
CA ARG A 493 -16.36 6.46 -37.96
C ARG A 493 -15.68 6.40 -39.31
N ILE A 494 -15.52 5.19 -39.83
CA ILE A 494 -14.93 4.96 -41.15
C ILE A 494 -16.03 4.59 -42.12
N SER A 495 -16.17 5.32 -43.21
CA SER A 495 -17.10 5.04 -44.26
C SER A 495 -16.38 4.86 -45.58
N GLN A 496 -16.88 3.94 -46.39
CA GLN A 496 -16.40 3.77 -47.76
C GLN A 496 -17.03 4.86 -48.64
N ILE A 497 -16.22 5.66 -49.32
CA ILE A 497 -16.66 6.59 -50.34
C ILE A 497 -16.88 5.73 -51.60
N LYS A 498 -18.13 5.64 -52.06
CA LYS A 498 -18.42 5.10 -53.42
C LYS A 498 -18.21 6.26 -54.39
N ASP A 499 -17.33 6.05 -55.36
CA ASP A 499 -17.23 6.98 -56.47
C ASP A 499 -18.64 7.14 -57.09
N ALA A 500 -19.10 8.38 -57.19
CA ALA A 500 -20.29 8.70 -57.96
C ALA A 500 -19.90 8.51 -59.42
N ALA A 501 -20.46 7.47 -60.03
CA ALA A 501 -20.36 7.27 -61.49
C ALA A 501 -21.11 8.33 -62.26
#